data_d726a1f874e2f29dcae976d8b6c96ae3
#
_entry.id   d726a1f874e2f29dcae976d8b6c96ae3
#
_cell.length_a   1.000
_cell.length_b   1.000
_cell.length_c   1.000
_cell.angle_alpha   90.00
_cell.angle_beta   90.00
_cell.angle_gamma   90.00
#
_symmetry.space_group_name_H-M   'P 1'
#
loop_
_entity.id
_entity.type
_entity.pdbx_description
1 polymer ?
#
loop_
_entity_poly.entity_id
_entity_poly.type
_entity_poly.pdbx_seq_one_letter_code
_entity_poly.pdbx_strand_id
1 'polypeptide(L)'
;MKDAHGYQLTGCNGEAQALLDQALAQFRCLHAASLATTEAALQASPELVMGHVLHAWLYLLGTEAAALPVARASRDRALALPHNEREARHLHALGLLMDGRWYAAGRALEDLSVDYPHDLLALQAGHQIDFFTGDARMLRDRIARVLPDWSLEVPGYHALLGLYAFGLEESGDYRLAERLGREAVALQPDDAWAQHAVAHVLEMQGRREEGIAWMRGNPAWQQDSMLAVHNWWHLALHHLEMDDFDSVLALFDGPLNGHGSTLALELIDASTLLWRLQLRGVEVGQRWSGVAERWAAMAADGCYAFNDFHAAMAFACAGRDDLLDLLHDAQRRACGRADDNARFTALVGAPGVAAVEAFVEGDHARCVDRLRGIRNQAQLFGGSHAQRDLIDQTLIVAAQRAGQQGLARALQRERQMLAEQRRMQ
;
A
#
# COMPACT_ATOMS: atom_id res chain seq x y z
N MET A 1 -27.26 19.58 -4.70
CA MET A 1 -27.52 18.17 -4.29
C MET A 1 -26.65 17.86 -3.07
N LYS A 2 -26.90 16.76 -2.37
CA LYS A 2 -26.09 16.31 -1.22
C LYS A 2 -25.68 14.85 -1.42
N ASP A 3 -24.47 14.48 -0.95
CA ASP A 3 -24.05 13.08 -0.93
C ASP A 3 -24.73 12.26 0.18
N ALA A 4 -24.42 10.98 0.26
CA ALA A 4 -24.98 10.06 1.25
C ALA A 4 -24.69 10.46 2.71
N HIS A 5 -23.70 11.32 2.98
CA HIS A 5 -23.37 11.85 4.29
C HIS A 5 -23.94 13.27 4.55
N GLY A 6 -24.76 13.77 3.63
CA GLY A 6 -25.44 15.08 3.76
C GLY A 6 -24.59 16.28 3.36
N TYR A 7 -23.39 16.11 2.83
CA TYR A 7 -22.53 17.20 2.36
C TYR A 7 -22.96 17.69 0.96
N GLN A 8 -22.85 19.01 0.76
CA GLN A 8 -23.20 19.64 -0.52
C GLN A 8 -22.28 19.17 -1.66
N LEU A 9 -22.88 18.92 -2.82
CA LEU A 9 -22.22 18.59 -4.08
C LEU A 9 -22.45 19.72 -5.09
N THR A 10 -21.36 20.26 -5.64
CA THR A 10 -21.41 21.29 -6.68
C THR A 10 -21.44 20.65 -8.08
N GLY A 11 -22.21 21.25 -9.00
CA GLY A 11 -22.33 20.78 -10.39
C GLY A 11 -22.99 19.42 -10.53
N CYS A 12 -23.87 19.01 -9.59
CA CYS A 12 -24.44 17.67 -9.50
C CYS A 12 -25.92 17.65 -9.91
N ASN A 13 -26.32 16.69 -10.77
CA ASN A 13 -27.70 16.32 -11.03
C ASN A 13 -28.05 14.98 -10.30
N GLY A 14 -29.32 14.57 -10.36
CA GLY A 14 -29.79 13.39 -9.59
C GLY A 14 -29.18 12.07 -10.05
N GLU A 15 -28.90 11.89 -11.33
CA GLU A 15 -28.26 10.71 -11.89
C GLU A 15 -26.78 10.66 -11.47
N ALA A 16 -26.06 11.74 -11.60
CA ALA A 16 -24.66 11.86 -11.22
C ALA A 16 -24.45 11.70 -9.70
N GLN A 17 -25.42 12.14 -8.87
CA GLN A 17 -25.41 11.89 -7.42
C GLN A 17 -25.46 10.40 -7.12
N ALA A 18 -26.40 9.67 -7.70
CA ALA A 18 -26.54 8.23 -7.44
C ALA A 18 -25.30 7.45 -7.88
N LEU A 19 -24.73 7.82 -9.04
CA LEU A 19 -23.49 7.21 -9.53
C LEU A 19 -22.29 7.57 -8.64
N LEU A 20 -22.17 8.80 -8.14
CA LEU A 20 -21.09 9.19 -7.22
C LEU A 20 -21.20 8.44 -5.89
N ASP A 21 -22.41 8.33 -5.32
CA ASP A 21 -22.62 7.59 -4.08
C ASP A 21 -22.27 6.10 -4.26
N GLN A 22 -22.60 5.52 -5.41
CA GLN A 22 -22.18 4.17 -5.79
C GLN A 22 -20.67 4.05 -5.94
N ALA A 23 -20.01 4.95 -6.66
CA ALA A 23 -18.55 4.95 -6.86
C ALA A 23 -17.79 5.08 -5.53
N LEU A 24 -18.26 5.95 -4.64
CA LEU A 24 -17.72 6.08 -3.28
C LEU A 24 -17.93 4.81 -2.46
N ALA A 25 -19.09 4.14 -2.56
CA ALA A 25 -19.32 2.86 -1.88
C ALA A 25 -18.37 1.77 -2.41
N GLN A 26 -18.17 1.70 -3.72
CA GLN A 26 -17.20 0.81 -4.36
C GLN A 26 -15.75 1.11 -3.93
N PHE A 27 -15.36 2.39 -3.86
CA PHE A 27 -14.03 2.80 -3.42
C PHE A 27 -13.75 2.39 -1.97
N ARG A 28 -14.75 2.44 -1.09
CA ARG A 28 -14.63 2.01 0.32
C ARG A 28 -14.22 0.55 0.46
N CYS A 29 -14.75 -0.31 -0.43
CA CYS A 29 -14.40 -1.73 -0.49
C CYS A 29 -13.22 -2.03 -1.42
N LEU A 30 -12.60 -1.00 -2.02
CA LEU A 30 -11.55 -1.10 -3.04
C LEU A 30 -11.97 -1.89 -4.28
N HIS A 31 -13.21 -1.72 -4.74
CA HIS A 31 -13.69 -2.32 -5.99
C HIS A 31 -13.10 -1.58 -7.20
N ALA A 32 -12.61 -2.33 -8.18
CA ALA A 32 -12.07 -1.79 -9.42
C ALA A 32 -13.13 -1.04 -10.25
N ALA A 33 -14.39 -1.46 -10.15
CA ALA A 33 -15.53 -0.79 -10.78
C ALA A 33 -15.71 0.68 -10.38
N SER A 34 -15.13 1.13 -9.24
CA SER A 34 -15.21 2.52 -8.77
C SER A 34 -14.77 3.52 -9.83
N LEU A 35 -13.73 3.21 -10.61
CA LEU A 35 -13.24 4.10 -11.66
C LEU A 35 -14.28 4.27 -12.77
N ALA A 36 -14.79 3.18 -13.34
CA ALA A 36 -15.79 3.23 -14.42
C ALA A 36 -17.09 3.91 -13.95
N THR A 37 -17.51 3.67 -12.70
CA THR A 37 -18.70 4.31 -12.12
C THR A 37 -18.48 5.82 -11.92
N THR A 38 -17.26 6.24 -11.54
CA THR A 38 -16.90 7.66 -11.43
C THR A 38 -16.91 8.34 -12.80
N GLU A 39 -16.39 7.68 -13.83
CA GLU A 39 -16.44 8.18 -15.20
C GLU A 39 -17.88 8.31 -15.71
N ALA A 40 -18.76 7.36 -15.40
CA ALA A 40 -20.19 7.45 -15.71
C ALA A 40 -20.86 8.63 -15.00
N ALA A 41 -20.51 8.89 -13.72
CA ALA A 41 -21.01 10.08 -13.02
C ALA A 41 -20.57 11.39 -13.68
N LEU A 42 -19.33 11.45 -14.17
CA LEU A 42 -18.80 12.60 -14.90
C LEU A 42 -19.38 12.74 -16.29
N GLN A 43 -19.80 11.65 -16.95
CA GLN A 43 -20.57 11.72 -18.20
C GLN A 43 -21.99 12.26 -17.97
N ALA A 44 -22.65 11.83 -16.89
CA ALA A 44 -23.98 12.32 -16.52
C ALA A 44 -23.95 13.79 -16.07
N SER A 45 -22.86 14.26 -15.43
CA SER A 45 -22.67 15.67 -15.06
C SER A 45 -21.18 16.05 -15.10
N PRO A 46 -20.71 16.62 -16.23
CA PRO A 46 -19.30 17.04 -16.41
C PRO A 46 -18.84 18.14 -15.44
N GLU A 47 -19.76 18.80 -14.76
CA GLU A 47 -19.50 19.84 -13.76
C GLU A 47 -19.46 19.32 -12.32
N LEU A 48 -19.62 18.01 -12.11
CA LEU A 48 -19.58 17.37 -10.79
C LEU A 48 -18.17 17.43 -10.19
N VAL A 49 -17.94 18.39 -9.31
CA VAL A 49 -16.61 18.64 -8.71
C VAL A 49 -16.10 17.42 -7.93
N MET A 50 -16.92 16.81 -7.06
CA MET A 50 -16.52 15.61 -6.31
C MET A 50 -16.28 14.39 -7.19
N GLY A 51 -16.90 14.30 -8.37
CA GLY A 51 -16.57 13.28 -9.37
C GLY A 51 -15.15 13.42 -9.89
N HIS A 52 -14.72 14.63 -10.24
CA HIS A 52 -13.34 14.92 -10.62
C HIS A 52 -12.34 14.69 -9.46
N VAL A 53 -12.74 15.01 -8.24
CA VAL A 53 -11.93 14.77 -7.03
C VAL A 53 -11.70 13.26 -6.84
N LEU A 54 -12.77 12.45 -6.87
CA LEU A 54 -12.65 10.99 -6.73
C LEU A 54 -11.81 10.40 -7.87
N HIS A 55 -12.04 10.82 -9.11
CA HIS A 55 -11.26 10.37 -10.25
C HIS A 55 -9.77 10.64 -10.08
N ALA A 56 -9.40 11.83 -9.60
CA ALA A 56 -8.00 12.16 -9.34
C ALA A 56 -7.38 11.29 -8.23
N TRP A 57 -8.12 11.04 -7.13
CA TRP A 57 -7.64 10.16 -6.06
C TRP A 57 -7.44 8.72 -6.51
N LEU A 58 -8.37 8.15 -7.31
CA LEU A 58 -8.26 6.80 -7.84
C LEU A 58 -6.96 6.59 -8.64
N TYR A 59 -6.50 7.59 -9.38
CA TYR A 59 -5.23 7.52 -10.10
C TYR A 59 -4.01 7.74 -9.21
N LEU A 60 -4.05 8.71 -8.29
CA LEU A 60 -2.87 9.08 -7.50
C LEU A 60 -2.48 8.05 -6.43
N LEU A 61 -3.46 7.31 -5.90
CA LEU A 61 -3.21 6.31 -4.85
C LEU A 61 -2.54 5.03 -5.38
N GLY A 62 -2.36 4.87 -6.70
CA GLY A 62 -1.56 3.80 -7.31
C GLY A 62 -0.04 4.01 -7.26
N THR A 63 0.44 5.20 -6.87
CA THR A 63 1.87 5.56 -6.77
C THR A 63 2.65 5.50 -8.10
N GLU A 64 1.98 5.60 -9.23
CA GLU A 64 2.56 5.50 -10.56
C GLU A 64 2.73 6.87 -11.23
N ALA A 65 3.89 7.15 -11.84
CA ALA A 65 4.15 8.41 -12.54
C ALA A 65 3.20 8.63 -13.71
N ALA A 66 2.82 7.57 -14.43
CA ALA A 66 1.90 7.62 -15.55
C ALA A 66 0.48 8.11 -15.18
N ALA A 67 0.07 7.95 -13.91
CA ALA A 67 -1.22 8.39 -13.39
C ALA A 67 -1.29 9.93 -13.18
N LEU A 68 -0.14 10.58 -12.96
CA LEU A 68 -0.07 11.99 -12.61
C LEU A 68 -0.70 12.94 -13.67
N PRO A 69 -0.47 12.81 -14.99
CA PRO A 69 -1.12 13.66 -15.98
C PRO A 69 -2.65 13.55 -15.97
N VAL A 70 -3.19 12.34 -15.77
CA VAL A 70 -4.64 12.09 -15.74
C VAL A 70 -5.28 12.74 -14.52
N ALA A 71 -4.68 12.49 -13.33
CA ALA A 71 -5.13 13.10 -12.09
C ALA A 71 -5.06 14.64 -12.12
N ARG A 72 -3.99 15.18 -12.71
CA ARG A 72 -3.82 16.63 -12.90
C ARG A 72 -4.93 17.22 -13.79
N ALA A 73 -5.24 16.57 -14.91
CA ALA A 73 -6.32 17.01 -15.80
C ALA A 73 -7.67 17.05 -15.07
N SER A 74 -7.99 16.05 -14.26
CA SER A 74 -9.23 16.03 -13.47
C SER A 74 -9.26 17.16 -12.42
N ARG A 75 -8.16 17.34 -11.68
CA ARG A 75 -8.05 18.42 -10.70
C ARG A 75 -8.20 19.81 -11.36
N ASP A 76 -7.52 20.06 -12.46
CA ASP A 76 -7.52 21.35 -13.15
C ASP A 76 -8.93 21.66 -13.69
N ARG A 77 -9.65 20.63 -14.16
CA ARG A 77 -11.03 20.78 -14.56
C ARG A 77 -11.94 21.17 -13.40
N ALA A 78 -11.80 20.52 -12.26
CA ALA A 78 -12.56 20.85 -11.05
C ALA A 78 -12.24 22.25 -10.51
N LEU A 79 -10.97 22.68 -10.56
CA LEU A 79 -10.57 24.04 -10.18
C LEU A 79 -11.17 25.15 -11.05
N ALA A 80 -11.48 24.86 -12.31
CA ALA A 80 -12.12 25.81 -13.21
C ALA A 80 -13.64 25.95 -12.96
N LEU A 81 -14.23 25.05 -12.16
CA LEU A 81 -15.66 25.06 -11.81
C LEU A 81 -15.89 25.81 -10.49
N PRO A 82 -17.09 26.39 -10.28
CA PRO A 82 -17.50 26.79 -8.94
C PRO A 82 -17.42 25.58 -7.98
N HIS A 83 -16.89 25.77 -6.79
CA HIS A 83 -16.76 24.68 -5.81
C HIS A 83 -16.94 25.24 -4.37
N ASN A 84 -17.40 24.39 -3.45
CA ASN A 84 -17.56 24.73 -2.05
C ASN A 84 -16.26 24.53 -1.27
N GLU A 85 -16.26 24.89 0.02
CA GLU A 85 -15.06 24.83 0.87
C GLU A 85 -14.52 23.40 1.04
N ARG A 86 -15.38 22.39 1.25
CA ARG A 86 -14.97 20.98 1.36
C ARG A 86 -14.28 20.51 0.08
N GLU A 87 -14.87 20.81 -1.05
CA GLU A 87 -14.33 20.47 -2.39
C GLU A 87 -12.98 21.18 -2.63
N ALA A 88 -12.88 22.48 -2.25
CA ALA A 88 -11.63 23.23 -2.35
C ALA A 88 -10.50 22.59 -1.52
N ARG A 89 -10.79 22.06 -0.33
CA ARG A 89 -9.80 21.38 0.52
C ARG A 89 -9.32 20.08 -0.08
N HIS A 90 -10.19 19.28 -0.71
CA HIS A 90 -9.76 18.11 -1.49
C HIS A 90 -8.85 18.51 -2.64
N LEU A 91 -9.22 19.53 -3.43
CA LEU A 91 -8.43 20.03 -4.54
C LEU A 91 -7.06 20.57 -4.10
N HIS A 92 -6.98 21.16 -2.92
CA HIS A 92 -5.72 21.57 -2.30
C HIS A 92 -4.86 20.37 -1.93
N ALA A 93 -5.41 19.35 -1.26
CA ALA A 93 -4.68 18.14 -0.88
C ALA A 93 -4.15 17.37 -2.10
N LEU A 94 -4.97 17.25 -3.16
CA LEU A 94 -4.56 16.69 -4.45
C LEU A 94 -3.36 17.46 -5.04
N GLY A 95 -3.40 18.80 -5.01
CA GLY A 95 -2.29 19.63 -5.48
C GLY A 95 -1.00 19.37 -4.71
N LEU A 96 -1.07 19.31 -3.39
CA LEU A 96 0.08 19.01 -2.54
C LEU A 96 0.69 17.63 -2.87
N LEU A 97 -0.14 16.59 -3.04
CA LEU A 97 0.33 15.26 -3.39
C LEU A 97 1.00 15.24 -4.78
N MET A 98 0.39 15.91 -5.78
CA MET A 98 0.95 16.05 -7.13
C MET A 98 2.30 16.81 -7.17
N ASP A 99 2.52 17.69 -6.20
CA ASP A 99 3.78 18.42 -6.02
C ASP A 99 4.81 17.62 -5.20
N GLY A 100 4.52 16.34 -4.88
CA GLY A 100 5.38 15.47 -4.09
C GLY A 100 5.45 15.82 -2.60
N ARG A 101 4.53 16.64 -2.10
CA ARG A 101 4.44 17.08 -0.70
C ARG A 101 3.48 16.17 0.09
N TRP A 102 3.87 14.92 0.24
CA TRP A 102 3.02 13.84 0.77
C TRP A 102 2.58 14.10 2.21
N TYR A 103 3.52 14.48 3.09
CA TYR A 103 3.17 14.84 4.49
C TYR A 103 2.22 16.03 4.57
N ALA A 104 2.40 17.04 3.70
CA ALA A 104 1.50 18.18 3.67
C ALA A 104 0.10 17.81 3.14
N ALA A 105 0.01 16.91 2.15
CA ALA A 105 -1.26 16.39 1.65
C ALA A 105 -2.00 15.60 2.75
N GLY A 106 -1.30 14.71 3.47
CA GLY A 106 -1.85 13.98 4.62
C GLY A 106 -2.40 14.89 5.71
N ARG A 107 -1.68 15.98 6.01
CA ARG A 107 -2.13 17.01 6.99
C ARG A 107 -3.35 17.78 6.49
N ALA A 108 -3.38 18.18 5.22
CA ALA A 108 -4.54 18.87 4.65
C ALA A 108 -5.81 18.00 4.70
N LEU A 109 -5.68 16.67 4.48
CA LEU A 109 -6.79 15.73 4.64
C LEU A 109 -7.14 15.49 6.11
N GLU A 110 -6.19 15.58 7.04
CA GLU A 110 -6.44 15.55 8.49
C GLU A 110 -7.33 16.71 8.90
N ASP A 111 -6.93 17.96 8.53
CA ASP A 111 -7.70 19.17 8.81
C ASP A 111 -9.11 19.11 8.21
N LEU A 112 -9.23 18.56 6.99
CA LEU A 112 -10.51 18.36 6.34
C LEU A 112 -11.39 17.39 7.13
N SER A 113 -10.83 16.26 7.60
CA SER A 113 -11.56 15.24 8.35
C SER A 113 -12.01 15.72 9.74
N VAL A 114 -11.31 16.68 10.34
CA VAL A 114 -11.73 17.31 11.61
C VAL A 114 -13.00 18.14 11.42
N ASP A 115 -13.09 18.90 10.32
CA ASP A 115 -14.26 19.76 10.06
C ASP A 115 -15.40 18.99 9.37
N TYR A 116 -15.08 17.90 8.67
CA TYR A 116 -16.04 17.05 7.95
C TYR A 116 -15.84 15.57 8.34
N PRO A 117 -16.22 15.16 9.57
CA PRO A 117 -15.87 13.85 10.14
C PRO A 117 -16.47 12.65 9.37
N HIS A 118 -17.53 12.85 8.60
CA HIS A 118 -18.11 11.81 7.75
C HIS A 118 -17.57 11.83 6.29
N ASP A 119 -16.56 12.66 5.98
CA ASP A 119 -15.91 12.62 4.66
C ASP A 119 -14.97 11.40 4.56
N LEU A 120 -15.54 10.25 4.26
CA LEU A 120 -14.80 8.99 4.21
C LEU A 120 -13.77 8.97 3.07
N LEU A 121 -13.97 9.74 1.99
CA LEU A 121 -12.97 9.88 0.94
C LEU A 121 -11.69 10.55 1.48
N ALA A 122 -11.85 11.62 2.28
CA ALA A 122 -10.71 12.29 2.91
C ALA A 122 -10.01 11.38 3.93
N LEU A 123 -10.77 10.62 4.71
CA LEU A 123 -10.23 9.66 5.69
C LEU A 123 -9.44 8.56 4.99
N GLN A 124 -10.00 7.93 3.96
CA GLN A 124 -9.36 6.83 3.25
C GLN A 124 -8.13 7.29 2.44
N ALA A 125 -8.22 8.41 1.71
CA ALA A 125 -7.08 8.97 1.00
C ALA A 125 -5.96 9.40 1.96
N GLY A 126 -6.31 10.03 3.09
CA GLY A 126 -5.34 10.41 4.12
C GLY A 126 -4.68 9.19 4.76
N HIS A 127 -5.43 8.14 5.05
CA HIS A 127 -4.92 6.88 5.59
C HIS A 127 -3.95 6.18 4.62
N GLN A 128 -4.23 6.20 3.31
CA GLN A 128 -3.31 5.67 2.31
C GLN A 128 -2.00 6.50 2.23
N ILE A 129 -2.09 7.83 2.35
CA ILE A 129 -0.90 8.69 2.41
C ILE A 129 -0.09 8.42 3.68
N ASP A 130 -0.73 8.23 4.83
CA ASP A 130 -0.06 7.87 6.08
C ASP A 130 0.67 6.51 5.93
N PHE A 131 0.07 5.56 5.21
CA PHE A 131 0.71 4.28 4.86
C PHE A 131 1.93 4.49 3.96
N PHE A 132 1.81 5.28 2.90
CA PHE A 132 2.92 5.55 1.96
C PHE A 132 4.07 6.35 2.57
N THR A 133 3.82 7.06 3.65
CA THR A 133 4.84 7.82 4.40
C THR A 133 5.30 7.10 5.67
N GLY A 134 4.76 5.91 5.95
CA GLY A 134 5.11 5.05 7.09
C GLY A 134 4.74 5.65 8.44
N ASP A 135 3.71 6.51 8.49
CA ASP A 135 3.23 7.12 9.74
C ASP A 135 2.17 6.22 10.41
N ALA A 136 2.65 5.11 11.02
CA ALA A 136 1.80 4.14 11.70
C ALA A 136 0.91 4.78 12.78
N ARG A 137 1.39 5.82 13.47
CA ARG A 137 0.59 6.53 14.46
C ARG A 137 -0.59 7.25 13.81
N MET A 138 -0.39 7.89 12.66
CA MET A 138 -1.47 8.59 11.95
C MET A 138 -2.46 7.63 11.32
N LEU A 139 -2.06 6.44 10.87
CA LEU A 139 -2.99 5.39 10.44
C LEU A 139 -4.07 5.11 11.51
N ARG A 140 -3.68 5.06 12.78
CA ARG A 140 -4.60 4.87 13.91
C ARG A 140 -5.31 6.16 14.31
N ASP A 141 -4.56 7.24 14.57
CA ASP A 141 -5.06 8.43 15.24
C ASP A 141 -6.01 9.25 14.34
N ARG A 142 -5.81 9.22 13.01
CA ARG A 142 -6.74 9.82 12.03
C ARG A 142 -8.15 9.29 12.20
N ILE A 143 -8.30 8.00 12.34
CA ILE A 143 -9.60 7.34 12.48
C ILE A 143 -10.13 7.48 13.91
N ALA A 144 -9.27 7.34 14.93
CA ALA A 144 -9.67 7.50 16.33
C ALA A 144 -10.33 8.85 16.64
N ARG A 145 -9.91 9.93 15.96
CA ARG A 145 -10.46 11.28 16.18
C ARG A 145 -11.89 11.41 15.73
N VAL A 146 -12.27 10.77 14.65
CA VAL A 146 -13.62 10.87 14.07
C VAL A 146 -14.55 9.76 14.53
N LEU A 147 -14.02 8.69 15.10
CA LEU A 147 -14.81 7.51 15.51
C LEU A 147 -16.02 7.84 16.41
N PRO A 148 -15.95 8.83 17.35
CA PRO A 148 -17.10 9.19 18.17
C PRO A 148 -18.31 9.75 17.38
N ASP A 149 -18.08 10.25 16.16
CA ASP A 149 -19.14 10.80 15.29
C ASP A 149 -19.78 9.73 14.41
N TRP A 150 -19.31 8.46 14.49
CA TRP A 150 -19.75 7.36 13.64
C TRP A 150 -20.55 6.32 14.41
N SER A 151 -21.54 5.73 13.73
CA SER A 151 -22.35 4.62 14.21
C SER A 151 -22.78 3.71 13.06
N LEU A 152 -23.45 2.61 13.37
CA LEU A 152 -23.98 1.66 12.38
C LEU A 152 -24.95 2.29 11.36
N GLU A 153 -25.57 3.43 11.72
CA GLU A 153 -26.48 4.14 10.83
C GLU A 153 -25.75 5.01 9.80
N VAL A 154 -24.44 5.29 10.00
CA VAL A 154 -23.66 6.11 9.07
C VAL A 154 -23.15 5.22 7.92
N PRO A 155 -23.45 5.53 6.65
CA PRO A 155 -23.00 4.74 5.52
C PRO A 155 -21.49 4.60 5.46
N GLY A 156 -20.97 3.37 5.34
CA GLY A 156 -19.53 3.11 5.29
C GLY A 156 -18.86 2.92 6.65
N TYR A 157 -19.63 2.75 7.74
CA TYR A 157 -19.08 2.47 9.06
C TYR A 157 -18.13 1.26 9.06
N HIS A 158 -18.43 0.20 8.29
CA HIS A 158 -17.56 -0.94 8.11
C HIS A 158 -16.13 -0.52 7.64
N ALA A 159 -16.07 0.36 6.63
CA ALA A 159 -14.78 0.82 6.09
C ALA A 159 -13.99 1.62 7.13
N LEU A 160 -14.66 2.46 7.93
CA LEU A 160 -14.02 3.15 9.04
C LEU A 160 -13.41 2.16 10.04
N LEU A 161 -14.14 1.10 10.41
CA LEU A 161 -13.65 0.05 11.29
C LEU A 161 -12.45 -0.69 10.68
N GLY A 162 -12.47 -0.99 9.38
CA GLY A 162 -11.37 -1.62 8.66
C GLY A 162 -10.10 -0.76 8.64
N LEU A 163 -10.23 0.54 8.36
CA LEU A 163 -9.13 1.51 8.42
C LEU A 163 -8.55 1.60 9.84
N TYR A 164 -9.43 1.66 10.86
CA TYR A 164 -8.98 1.70 12.25
C TYR A 164 -8.29 0.41 12.68
N ALA A 165 -8.81 -0.74 12.26
CA ALA A 165 -8.22 -2.04 12.55
C ALA A 165 -6.78 -2.13 12.01
N PHE A 166 -6.54 -1.65 10.78
CA PHE A 166 -5.19 -1.63 10.22
C PHE A 166 -4.27 -0.66 10.97
N GLY A 167 -4.73 0.53 11.32
CA GLY A 167 -3.95 1.48 12.11
C GLY A 167 -3.61 0.99 13.52
N LEU A 168 -4.50 0.23 14.15
CA LEU A 168 -4.26 -0.43 15.43
C LEU A 168 -3.23 -1.54 15.30
N GLU A 169 -3.31 -2.35 14.23
CA GLU A 169 -2.35 -3.41 13.94
C GLU A 169 -0.94 -2.84 13.76
N GLU A 170 -0.77 -1.84 12.90
CA GLU A 170 0.52 -1.16 12.68
C GLU A 170 1.03 -0.40 13.93
N SER A 171 0.16 -0.17 14.93
CA SER A 171 0.51 0.39 16.24
C SER A 171 0.70 -0.67 17.34
N GLY A 172 0.51 -1.97 17.02
CA GLY A 172 0.72 -3.08 17.94
C GLY A 172 -0.46 -3.42 18.87
N ASP A 173 -1.66 -2.88 18.64
CA ASP A 173 -2.88 -3.26 19.39
C ASP A 173 -3.64 -4.36 18.64
N TYR A 174 -3.06 -5.56 18.57
CA TYR A 174 -3.56 -6.65 17.73
C TYR A 174 -4.94 -7.15 18.15
N ARG A 175 -5.23 -7.23 19.45
CA ARG A 175 -6.51 -7.75 19.95
C ARG A 175 -7.68 -6.85 19.56
N LEU A 176 -7.50 -5.53 19.67
CA LEU A 176 -8.54 -4.58 19.26
C LEU A 176 -8.66 -4.55 17.74
N ALA A 177 -7.53 -4.57 17.02
CA ALA A 177 -7.47 -4.61 15.56
C ALA A 177 -8.24 -5.82 15.00
N GLU A 178 -7.98 -7.02 15.51
CA GLU A 178 -8.69 -8.24 15.07
C GLU A 178 -10.20 -8.14 15.30
N ARG A 179 -10.61 -7.70 16.49
CA ARG A 179 -12.02 -7.58 16.82
C ARG A 179 -12.75 -6.64 15.85
N LEU A 180 -12.20 -5.44 15.61
CA LEU A 180 -12.81 -4.44 14.75
C LEU A 180 -12.75 -4.84 13.27
N GLY A 181 -11.66 -5.44 12.81
CA GLY A 181 -11.55 -5.95 11.45
C GLY A 181 -12.56 -7.07 11.16
N ARG A 182 -12.75 -8.00 12.10
CA ARG A 182 -13.76 -9.06 11.96
C ARG A 182 -15.19 -8.50 12.00
N GLU A 183 -15.45 -7.47 12.81
CA GLU A 183 -16.73 -6.76 12.84
C GLU A 183 -17.00 -6.07 11.49
N ALA A 184 -15.99 -5.39 10.92
CA ALA A 184 -16.09 -4.75 9.62
C ALA A 184 -16.44 -5.75 8.50
N VAL A 185 -15.77 -6.90 8.44
CA VAL A 185 -16.05 -7.97 7.46
C VAL A 185 -17.44 -8.59 7.69
N ALA A 186 -17.90 -8.70 8.94
CA ALA A 186 -19.25 -9.19 9.24
C ALA A 186 -20.34 -8.22 8.75
N LEU A 187 -20.05 -6.90 8.78
CA LEU A 187 -20.95 -5.86 8.26
C LEU A 187 -20.91 -5.79 6.72
N GLN A 188 -19.74 -5.97 6.13
CA GLN A 188 -19.50 -5.86 4.69
C GLN A 188 -18.49 -6.94 4.24
N PRO A 189 -18.94 -8.12 3.81
CA PRO A 189 -18.06 -9.24 3.48
C PRO A 189 -17.05 -8.98 2.34
N ASP A 190 -17.34 -8.07 1.43
CA ASP A 190 -16.46 -7.66 0.32
C ASP A 190 -15.55 -6.47 0.65
N ASP A 191 -15.52 -6.02 1.92
CA ASP A 191 -14.52 -5.07 2.39
C ASP A 191 -13.12 -5.72 2.39
N ALA A 192 -12.42 -5.60 1.28
CA ALA A 192 -11.11 -6.20 1.08
C ALA A 192 -10.04 -5.62 2.02
N TRP A 193 -10.18 -4.35 2.44
CA TRP A 193 -9.27 -3.72 3.38
C TRP A 193 -9.44 -4.26 4.81
N ALA A 194 -10.68 -4.44 5.27
CA ALA A 194 -10.94 -5.03 6.57
C ALA A 194 -10.49 -6.50 6.64
N GLN A 195 -10.71 -7.28 5.56
CA GLN A 195 -10.20 -8.64 5.40
C GLN A 195 -8.67 -8.68 5.55
N HIS A 196 -7.98 -7.79 4.88
CA HIS A 196 -6.54 -7.59 4.90
C HIS A 196 -6.01 -7.21 6.30
N ALA A 197 -6.68 -6.29 6.99
CA ALA A 197 -6.26 -5.88 8.34
C ALA A 197 -6.22 -7.05 9.34
N VAL A 198 -7.19 -7.97 9.27
CA VAL A 198 -7.19 -9.19 10.09
C VAL A 198 -6.08 -10.16 9.64
N ALA A 199 -5.83 -10.28 8.34
CA ALA A 199 -4.72 -11.12 7.83
C ALA A 199 -3.37 -10.64 8.39
N HIS A 200 -3.15 -9.34 8.44
CA HIS A 200 -1.97 -8.74 9.09
C HIS A 200 -1.83 -9.12 10.56
N VAL A 201 -2.91 -9.01 11.34
CA VAL A 201 -2.88 -9.42 12.77
C VAL A 201 -2.46 -10.87 12.91
N LEU A 202 -3.07 -11.78 12.13
CA LEU A 202 -2.79 -13.21 12.18
C LEU A 202 -1.35 -13.54 11.76
N GLU A 203 -0.82 -12.81 10.77
CA GLU A 203 0.57 -12.91 10.33
C GLU A 203 1.54 -12.46 11.42
N MET A 204 1.35 -11.25 11.96
CA MET A 204 2.24 -10.68 12.98
C MET A 204 2.25 -11.48 14.28
N GLN A 205 1.14 -12.14 14.63
CA GLN A 205 1.05 -13.06 15.77
C GLN A 205 1.50 -14.49 15.43
N GLY A 206 1.83 -14.80 14.18
CA GLY A 206 2.25 -16.14 13.73
C GLY A 206 1.15 -17.19 13.81
N ARG A 207 -0.11 -16.80 13.69
CA ARG A 207 -1.33 -17.65 13.68
C ARG A 207 -1.63 -18.13 12.25
N ARG A 208 -0.75 -18.94 11.70
CA ARG A 208 -0.67 -19.25 10.26
C ARG A 208 -1.88 -20.03 9.76
N GLU A 209 -2.27 -21.09 10.46
CA GLU A 209 -3.43 -21.93 10.09
C GLU A 209 -4.74 -21.13 10.17
N GLU A 210 -4.85 -20.26 11.18
CA GLU A 210 -5.99 -19.36 11.29
C GLU A 210 -6.00 -18.31 10.16
N GLY A 211 -4.83 -17.81 9.76
CA GLY A 211 -4.69 -16.91 8.63
C GLY A 211 -5.14 -17.54 7.32
N ILE A 212 -4.72 -18.79 7.05
CA ILE A 212 -5.19 -19.55 5.88
C ILE A 212 -6.71 -19.76 5.94
N ALA A 213 -7.23 -20.17 7.10
CA ALA A 213 -8.66 -20.36 7.30
C ALA A 213 -9.45 -19.05 7.12
N TRP A 214 -8.93 -17.94 7.63
CA TRP A 214 -9.52 -16.61 7.49
C TRP A 214 -9.62 -16.17 6.02
N MET A 215 -8.50 -16.28 5.28
CA MET A 215 -8.46 -15.85 3.88
C MET A 215 -9.32 -16.74 2.97
N ARG A 216 -9.40 -18.04 3.25
CA ARG A 216 -10.22 -18.99 2.47
C ARG A 216 -11.69 -19.00 2.87
N GLY A 217 -12.00 -18.63 4.11
CA GLY A 217 -13.36 -18.66 4.68
C GLY A 217 -14.30 -17.61 4.10
N ASN A 218 -13.77 -16.53 3.58
CA ASN A 218 -14.53 -15.46 2.93
C ASN A 218 -13.97 -15.19 1.52
N PRO A 219 -14.57 -15.68 0.42
CA PRO A 219 -14.09 -15.44 -0.93
C PRO A 219 -14.53 -14.10 -1.54
N ALA A 220 -15.34 -13.29 -0.86
CA ALA A 220 -15.93 -12.06 -1.43
C ALA A 220 -14.86 -11.03 -1.83
N TRP A 221 -13.76 -10.93 -1.07
CA TRP A 221 -12.64 -10.02 -1.35
C TRP A 221 -11.88 -10.33 -2.66
N GLN A 222 -12.13 -11.48 -3.28
CA GLN A 222 -11.46 -11.89 -4.52
C GLN A 222 -12.10 -11.28 -5.78
N GLN A 223 -13.33 -10.77 -5.66
CA GLN A 223 -14.12 -10.32 -6.80
C GLN A 223 -14.06 -8.80 -6.93
N ASP A 224 -13.73 -8.32 -8.14
CA ASP A 224 -13.69 -6.90 -8.48
C ASP A 224 -12.86 -6.03 -7.49
N SER A 225 -11.81 -6.59 -6.90
CA SER A 225 -11.05 -5.94 -5.85
C SER A 225 -9.67 -5.50 -6.32
N MET A 226 -9.35 -4.21 -6.19
CA MET A 226 -8.00 -3.65 -6.38
C MET A 226 -6.99 -4.18 -5.35
N LEU A 227 -7.44 -4.82 -4.28
CA LEU A 227 -6.59 -5.40 -3.24
C LEU A 227 -6.52 -6.93 -3.33
N ALA A 228 -7.14 -7.55 -4.34
CA ALA A 228 -7.19 -9.01 -4.45
C ALA A 228 -5.79 -9.63 -4.49
N VAL A 229 -4.87 -9.10 -5.31
CA VAL A 229 -3.50 -9.60 -5.43
C VAL A 229 -2.77 -9.53 -4.10
N HIS A 230 -2.90 -8.42 -3.38
CA HIS A 230 -2.29 -8.23 -2.07
C HIS A 230 -2.86 -9.20 -1.01
N ASN A 231 -4.15 -9.44 -1.04
CA ASN A 231 -4.77 -10.45 -0.17
C ASN A 231 -4.32 -11.89 -0.51
N TRP A 232 -4.12 -12.22 -1.79
CA TRP A 232 -3.49 -13.48 -2.20
C TRP A 232 -2.04 -13.57 -1.73
N TRP A 233 -1.31 -12.44 -1.72
CA TRP A 233 0.03 -12.37 -1.19
C TRP A 233 0.07 -12.71 0.31
N HIS A 234 -0.85 -12.18 1.14
CA HIS A 234 -0.96 -12.55 2.55
C HIS A 234 -1.26 -14.05 2.74
N LEU A 235 -2.15 -14.61 1.92
CA LEU A 235 -2.37 -16.05 1.95
C LEU A 235 -1.08 -16.82 1.63
N ALA A 236 -0.33 -16.37 0.63
CA ALA A 236 0.96 -16.98 0.28
C ALA A 236 2.00 -16.83 1.41
N LEU A 237 2.01 -15.71 2.16
CA LEU A 237 2.88 -15.55 3.32
C LEU A 237 2.55 -16.55 4.44
N HIS A 238 1.27 -16.81 4.72
CA HIS A 238 0.90 -17.84 5.69
C HIS A 238 1.40 -19.23 5.27
N HIS A 239 1.27 -19.60 4.00
CA HIS A 239 1.84 -20.85 3.48
C HIS A 239 3.38 -20.86 3.54
N LEU A 240 4.02 -19.73 3.19
CA LEU A 240 5.48 -19.58 3.22
C LEU A 240 6.05 -19.81 4.63
N GLU A 241 5.38 -19.30 5.66
CA GLU A 241 5.79 -19.46 7.05
C GLU A 241 5.57 -20.91 7.58
N MET A 242 4.88 -21.77 6.82
CA MET A 242 4.72 -23.19 7.06
C MET A 242 5.64 -24.05 6.17
N ASP A 243 6.53 -23.40 5.40
CA ASP A 243 7.40 -24.02 4.39
C ASP A 243 6.63 -24.81 3.30
N ASP A 244 5.34 -24.46 3.09
CA ASP A 244 4.49 -25.04 2.03
C ASP A 244 4.77 -24.31 0.69
N PHE A 245 5.97 -24.52 0.15
CA PHE A 245 6.45 -23.82 -1.04
C PHE A 245 5.66 -24.18 -2.31
N ASP A 246 5.08 -25.37 -2.40
CA ASP A 246 4.26 -25.76 -3.53
C ASP A 246 3.00 -24.90 -3.61
N SER A 247 2.31 -24.68 -2.48
CA SER A 247 1.17 -23.78 -2.42
C SER A 247 1.58 -22.32 -2.72
N VAL A 248 2.73 -21.86 -2.22
CA VAL A 248 3.24 -20.51 -2.50
C VAL A 248 3.48 -20.31 -3.99
N LEU A 249 4.14 -21.26 -4.66
CA LEU A 249 4.41 -21.17 -6.09
C LEU A 249 3.11 -21.26 -6.92
N ALA A 250 2.16 -22.10 -6.52
CA ALA A 250 0.85 -22.18 -7.18
C ALA A 250 0.06 -20.85 -7.05
N LEU A 251 0.09 -20.20 -5.87
CA LEU A 251 -0.52 -18.88 -5.66
C LEU A 251 0.21 -17.80 -6.48
N PHE A 252 1.53 -17.87 -6.56
CA PHE A 252 2.31 -16.95 -7.38
C PHE A 252 1.96 -17.07 -8.86
N ASP A 253 2.00 -18.27 -9.43
CA ASP A 253 1.75 -18.53 -10.86
C ASP A 253 0.27 -18.34 -11.25
N GLY A 254 -0.63 -18.42 -10.28
CA GLY A 254 -2.07 -18.25 -10.42
C GLY A 254 -2.54 -16.82 -10.13
N PRO A 255 -3.26 -16.62 -9.01
CA PRO A 255 -3.99 -15.37 -8.76
C PRO A 255 -3.08 -14.15 -8.49
N LEU A 256 -1.83 -14.37 -8.05
CA LEU A 256 -0.95 -13.22 -7.70
C LEU A 256 -0.28 -12.62 -8.94
N ASN A 257 0.24 -13.46 -9.85
CA ASN A 257 1.08 -12.99 -10.96
C ASN A 257 0.63 -13.52 -12.34
N GLY A 258 -0.26 -14.49 -12.38
CA GLY A 258 -0.64 -15.19 -13.63
C GLY A 258 -1.41 -14.32 -14.63
N HIS A 259 -2.06 -13.24 -14.20
CA HIS A 259 -2.78 -12.31 -15.08
C HIS A 259 -1.90 -11.23 -15.71
N GLY A 260 -0.61 -11.20 -15.38
CA GLY A 260 0.36 -10.32 -16.05
C GLY A 260 0.18 -8.82 -15.77
N SER A 261 -0.25 -8.46 -14.57
CA SER A 261 -0.43 -7.06 -14.18
C SER A 261 0.84 -6.23 -14.32
N THR A 262 0.66 -4.95 -14.65
CA THR A 262 1.71 -3.92 -14.68
C THR A 262 1.54 -2.88 -13.59
N LEU A 263 0.58 -3.05 -12.68
CA LEU A 263 0.35 -2.12 -11.58
C LEU A 263 1.47 -2.22 -10.53
N ALA A 264 2.02 -1.09 -10.14
CA ALA A 264 3.16 -1.01 -9.22
C ALA A 264 2.89 -1.78 -7.90
N LEU A 265 1.71 -1.60 -7.30
CA LEU A 265 1.36 -2.25 -6.03
C LEU A 265 1.34 -3.77 -6.14
N GLU A 266 0.87 -4.33 -7.26
CA GLU A 266 0.85 -5.78 -7.50
C GLU A 266 2.24 -6.32 -7.85
N LEU A 267 3.06 -5.55 -8.56
CA LEU A 267 4.45 -5.91 -8.84
C LEU A 267 5.33 -5.90 -7.59
N ILE A 268 5.03 -5.06 -6.60
CA ILE A 268 5.64 -5.08 -5.27
C ILE A 268 5.42 -6.46 -4.63
N ASP A 269 4.17 -6.93 -4.59
CA ASP A 269 3.81 -8.21 -4.00
C ASP A 269 4.50 -9.40 -4.70
N ALA A 270 4.52 -9.37 -6.04
CA ALA A 270 5.25 -10.37 -6.82
C ALA A 270 6.75 -10.38 -6.50
N SER A 271 7.38 -9.20 -6.46
CA SER A 271 8.82 -9.07 -6.16
C SER A 271 9.15 -9.54 -4.76
N THR A 272 8.37 -9.14 -3.75
CA THR A 272 8.61 -9.51 -2.36
C THR A 272 8.43 -11.00 -2.11
N LEU A 273 7.47 -11.66 -2.78
CA LEU A 273 7.24 -13.09 -2.60
C LEU A 273 8.37 -13.92 -3.21
N LEU A 274 8.81 -13.59 -4.43
CA LEU A 274 9.97 -14.24 -5.05
C LEU A 274 11.25 -14.05 -4.23
N TRP A 275 11.47 -12.85 -3.70
CA TRP A 275 12.63 -12.57 -2.87
C TRP A 275 12.63 -13.42 -1.59
N ARG A 276 11.50 -13.54 -0.90
CA ARG A 276 11.36 -14.38 0.28
C ARG A 276 11.60 -15.86 -0.01
N LEU A 277 11.12 -16.38 -1.14
CA LEU A 277 11.40 -17.73 -1.61
C LEU A 277 12.91 -17.93 -1.82
N GLN A 278 13.56 -16.98 -2.48
CA GLN A 278 15.02 -17.02 -2.75
C GLN A 278 15.85 -16.92 -1.45
N LEU A 279 15.44 -16.14 -0.46
CA LEU A 279 16.08 -16.09 0.85
C LEU A 279 16.03 -17.45 1.57
N ARG A 280 14.97 -18.26 1.31
CA ARG A 280 14.80 -19.63 1.84
C ARG A 280 15.45 -20.70 0.98
N GLY A 281 16.13 -20.32 -0.12
CA GLY A 281 16.82 -21.24 -1.02
C GLY A 281 15.89 -21.98 -1.98
N VAL A 282 14.69 -21.48 -2.19
CA VAL A 282 13.74 -22.05 -3.16
C VAL A 282 14.06 -21.56 -4.56
N GLU A 283 14.19 -22.48 -5.52
CA GLU A 283 14.40 -22.17 -6.93
C GLU A 283 13.13 -21.61 -7.56
N VAL A 284 13.19 -20.37 -8.02
CA VAL A 284 12.02 -19.67 -8.61
C VAL A 284 12.03 -19.67 -10.16
N GLY A 285 13.06 -20.24 -10.78
CA GLY A 285 13.19 -20.38 -12.25
C GLY A 285 13.15 -19.02 -12.96
N GLN A 286 12.42 -18.96 -14.08
CA GLN A 286 12.32 -17.77 -14.93
C GLN A 286 11.34 -16.69 -14.43
N ARG A 287 10.74 -16.86 -13.23
CA ARG A 287 9.72 -15.92 -12.71
C ARG A 287 10.23 -14.50 -12.57
N TRP A 288 11.52 -14.33 -12.21
CA TRP A 288 12.14 -13.01 -12.13
C TRP A 288 12.15 -12.26 -13.47
N SER A 289 12.42 -12.95 -14.57
CA SER A 289 12.43 -12.32 -15.90
C SER A 289 11.06 -11.73 -16.25
N GLY A 290 9.98 -12.47 -15.96
CA GLY A 290 8.62 -11.99 -16.20
C GLY A 290 8.22 -10.78 -15.32
N VAL A 291 8.67 -10.73 -14.07
CA VAL A 291 8.41 -9.59 -13.17
C VAL A 291 9.25 -8.38 -13.60
N ALA A 292 10.52 -8.57 -13.94
CA ALA A 292 11.42 -7.51 -14.42
C ALA A 292 10.92 -6.86 -15.71
N GLU A 293 10.40 -7.64 -16.66
CA GLU A 293 9.83 -7.11 -17.91
C GLU A 293 8.65 -6.17 -17.65
N ARG A 294 7.81 -6.47 -16.68
CA ARG A 294 6.67 -5.62 -16.33
C ARG A 294 7.08 -4.37 -15.55
N TRP A 295 8.11 -4.44 -14.70
CA TRP A 295 8.69 -3.27 -14.06
C TRP A 295 9.41 -2.33 -15.03
N ALA A 296 9.83 -2.82 -16.21
CA ALA A 296 10.67 -2.06 -17.15
C ALA A 296 10.11 -0.68 -17.52
N ALA A 297 8.79 -0.56 -17.67
CA ALA A 297 8.14 0.72 -18.01
C ALA A 297 8.32 1.79 -16.93
N MET A 298 8.56 1.39 -15.67
CA MET A 298 8.69 2.28 -14.51
C MET A 298 10.16 2.49 -14.09
N ALA A 299 11.14 1.82 -14.73
CA ALA A 299 12.55 1.87 -14.34
C ALA A 299 13.13 3.30 -14.27
N ALA A 300 12.61 4.21 -15.10
CA ALA A 300 13.09 5.60 -15.18
C ALA A 300 12.25 6.61 -14.38
N ASP A 301 11.24 6.19 -13.63
CA ASP A 301 10.26 7.09 -13.00
C ASP A 301 10.83 7.82 -11.77
N GLY A 302 11.39 7.10 -10.82
CA GLY A 302 11.89 7.66 -9.56
C GLY A 302 10.85 8.49 -8.81
N CYS A 303 9.57 8.09 -8.88
CA CYS A 303 8.45 8.82 -8.27
C CYS A 303 8.17 8.37 -6.83
N TYR A 304 8.52 7.13 -6.49
CA TYR A 304 8.35 6.59 -5.14
C TYR A 304 9.44 5.55 -4.82
N ALA A 305 10.23 5.84 -3.79
CA ALA A 305 11.40 5.04 -3.43
C ALA A 305 11.07 3.58 -3.06
N PHE A 306 9.86 3.31 -2.58
CA PHE A 306 9.38 1.96 -2.28
C PHE A 306 9.22 1.13 -3.57
N ASN A 307 8.68 1.72 -4.64
CA ASN A 307 8.60 1.07 -5.95
C ASN A 307 10.00 0.75 -6.48
N ASP A 308 10.92 1.72 -6.41
CA ASP A 308 12.30 1.56 -6.88
C ASP A 308 13.00 0.38 -6.18
N PHE A 309 12.82 0.24 -4.86
CA PHE A 309 13.42 -0.84 -4.07
C PHE A 309 12.94 -2.23 -4.53
N HIS A 310 11.65 -2.37 -4.85
CA HIS A 310 11.08 -3.64 -5.30
C HIS A 310 11.38 -3.95 -6.76
N ALA A 311 11.42 -2.93 -7.62
CA ALA A 311 11.86 -3.07 -9.00
C ALA A 311 13.33 -3.53 -9.08
N ALA A 312 14.20 -3.00 -8.21
CA ALA A 312 15.59 -3.40 -8.14
C ALA A 312 15.78 -4.89 -7.84
N MET A 313 14.94 -5.49 -6.99
CA MET A 313 14.96 -6.94 -6.74
C MET A 313 14.75 -7.72 -8.03
N ALA A 314 13.73 -7.32 -8.82
CA ALA A 314 13.43 -7.98 -10.08
C ALA A 314 14.54 -7.77 -11.12
N PHE A 315 15.05 -6.56 -11.25
CA PHE A 315 16.11 -6.26 -12.23
C PHE A 315 17.40 -6.99 -11.90
N ALA A 316 17.86 -6.91 -10.64
CA ALA A 316 19.09 -7.57 -10.20
C ALA A 316 19.00 -9.11 -10.34
N CYS A 317 17.89 -9.72 -9.90
CA CYS A 317 17.70 -11.18 -9.99
C CYS A 317 17.47 -11.67 -11.42
N ALA A 318 16.98 -10.82 -12.34
CA ALA A 318 16.83 -11.15 -13.76
C ALA A 318 18.08 -10.83 -14.59
N GLY A 319 19.13 -10.23 -14.01
CA GLY A 319 20.34 -9.81 -14.73
C GLY A 319 20.08 -8.66 -15.72
N ARG A 320 19.16 -7.75 -15.39
CA ARG A 320 18.79 -6.60 -16.23
C ARG A 320 19.55 -5.33 -15.79
N ASP A 321 20.88 -5.35 -16.01
CA ASP A 321 21.76 -4.22 -15.70
C ASP A 321 21.33 -2.94 -16.42
N ASP A 322 20.78 -3.07 -17.64
CA ASP A 322 20.22 -1.96 -18.40
C ASP A 322 19.09 -1.22 -17.66
N LEU A 323 18.23 -1.96 -16.95
CA LEU A 323 17.13 -1.40 -16.15
C LEU A 323 17.62 -0.87 -14.80
N LEU A 324 18.65 -1.50 -14.20
CA LEU A 324 19.30 -0.97 -13.00
C LEU A 324 19.97 0.38 -13.27
N ASP A 325 20.62 0.54 -14.40
CA ASP A 325 21.21 1.83 -14.80
C ASP A 325 20.15 2.93 -14.92
N LEU A 326 19.01 2.64 -15.56
CA LEU A 326 17.89 3.59 -15.65
C LEU A 326 17.33 3.94 -14.26
N LEU A 327 17.18 2.96 -13.38
CA LEU A 327 16.70 3.15 -12.01
C LEU A 327 17.68 3.99 -11.19
N HIS A 328 18.98 3.76 -11.28
CA HIS A 328 20.00 4.59 -10.63
C HIS A 328 19.97 6.03 -11.12
N ASP A 329 19.82 6.24 -12.43
CA ASP A 329 19.66 7.58 -12.99
C ASP A 329 18.39 8.27 -12.45
N ALA A 330 17.29 7.55 -12.35
CA ALA A 330 16.05 8.05 -11.77
C ALA A 330 16.21 8.43 -10.28
N GLN A 331 16.85 7.58 -9.49
CA GLN A 331 17.15 7.88 -8.09
C GLN A 331 18.07 9.09 -7.90
N ARG A 332 19.10 9.23 -8.74
CA ARG A 332 19.95 10.44 -8.71
C ARG A 332 19.13 11.70 -8.98
N ARG A 333 18.24 11.67 -9.97
CA ARG A 333 17.32 12.80 -10.24
C ARG A 333 16.37 13.04 -9.08
N ALA A 334 15.81 11.98 -8.49
CA ALA A 334 14.90 12.06 -7.35
C ALA A 334 15.57 12.73 -6.13
N CYS A 335 16.78 12.33 -5.78
CA CYS A 335 17.56 12.93 -4.69
C CYS A 335 17.83 14.44 -4.88
N GLY A 336 17.82 14.94 -6.11
CA GLY A 336 18.01 16.36 -6.43
C GLY A 336 16.72 17.20 -6.36
N ARG A 337 15.56 16.58 -6.11
CA ARG A 337 14.27 17.30 -5.98
C ARG A 337 14.08 17.87 -4.57
N ALA A 338 13.10 18.78 -4.44
CA ALA A 338 12.70 19.36 -3.16
C ALA A 338 11.37 18.78 -2.64
N ASP A 339 11.09 17.52 -2.97
CA ASP A 339 9.89 16.80 -2.57
C ASP A 339 10.18 15.76 -1.46
N ASP A 340 9.13 15.17 -0.87
CA ASP A 340 9.29 14.19 0.19
C ASP A 340 9.97 12.90 -0.31
N ASN A 341 9.74 12.51 -1.58
CA ASN A 341 10.36 11.33 -2.16
C ASN A 341 11.88 11.48 -2.32
N ALA A 342 12.41 12.70 -2.47
CA ALA A 342 13.86 12.94 -2.45
C ALA A 342 14.48 12.43 -1.14
N ARG A 343 13.81 12.69 -0.01
CA ARG A 343 14.22 12.21 1.30
C ARG A 343 14.06 10.69 1.43
N PHE A 344 12.94 10.12 0.96
CA PHE A 344 12.70 8.68 0.97
C PHE A 344 13.78 7.94 0.18
N THR A 345 14.10 8.46 -1.02
CA THR A 345 15.14 7.90 -1.88
C THR A 345 16.52 7.99 -1.24
N ALA A 346 16.91 9.16 -0.73
CA ALA A 346 18.24 9.37 -0.18
C ALA A 346 18.50 8.56 1.10
N LEU A 347 17.50 8.48 2.00
CA LEU A 347 17.70 7.87 3.32
C LEU A 347 17.46 6.36 3.33
N VAL A 348 16.58 5.82 2.48
CA VAL A 348 16.20 4.41 2.49
C VAL A 348 16.27 3.77 1.11
N GLY A 349 15.67 4.38 0.09
CA GLY A 349 15.54 3.77 -1.24
C GLY A 349 16.86 3.43 -1.89
N ALA A 350 17.73 4.41 -2.13
CA ALA A 350 19.01 4.19 -2.81
C ALA A 350 19.97 3.29 -2.00
N PRO A 351 20.14 3.45 -0.67
CA PRO A 351 20.87 2.48 0.14
C PRO A 351 20.27 1.07 0.12
N GLY A 352 18.95 0.96 0.05
CA GLY A 352 18.22 -0.31 -0.06
C GLY A 352 18.47 -1.01 -1.39
N VAL A 353 18.39 -0.28 -2.50
CA VAL A 353 18.73 -0.78 -3.85
C VAL A 353 20.17 -1.28 -3.87
N ALA A 354 21.13 -0.50 -3.37
CA ALA A 354 22.53 -0.91 -3.30
C ALA A 354 22.74 -2.15 -2.40
N ALA A 355 21.87 -2.39 -1.41
CA ALA A 355 21.92 -3.61 -0.60
C ALA A 355 21.38 -4.82 -1.37
N VAL A 356 20.33 -4.66 -2.17
CA VAL A 356 19.76 -5.70 -3.04
C VAL A 356 20.82 -6.15 -4.07
N GLU A 357 21.45 -5.20 -4.76
CA GLU A 357 22.52 -5.48 -5.73
C GLU A 357 23.68 -6.23 -5.06
N ALA A 358 24.18 -5.72 -3.93
CA ALA A 358 25.25 -6.38 -3.19
C ALA A 358 24.90 -7.82 -2.77
N PHE A 359 23.63 -8.07 -2.42
CA PHE A 359 23.17 -9.40 -2.07
C PHE A 359 23.19 -10.35 -3.27
N VAL A 360 22.72 -9.88 -4.43
CA VAL A 360 22.68 -10.68 -5.68
C VAL A 360 24.09 -10.93 -6.22
N GLU A 361 24.99 -9.94 -6.15
CA GLU A 361 26.39 -10.06 -6.52
C GLU A 361 27.21 -10.98 -5.59
N GLY A 362 26.64 -11.38 -4.44
CA GLY A 362 27.32 -12.21 -3.43
C GLY A 362 28.22 -11.41 -2.47
N ASP A 363 28.25 -10.07 -2.54
CA ASP A 363 28.92 -9.20 -1.57
C ASP A 363 28.04 -9.01 -0.33
N HIS A 364 27.84 -10.12 0.39
CA HIS A 364 26.97 -10.14 1.55
C HIS A 364 27.45 -9.23 2.68
N ALA A 365 28.76 -8.96 2.77
CA ALA A 365 29.28 -8.03 3.77
C ALA A 365 28.85 -6.60 3.50
N ARG A 366 28.88 -6.14 2.25
CA ARG A 366 28.36 -4.84 1.82
C ARG A 366 26.86 -4.75 2.01
N CYS A 367 26.11 -5.82 1.70
CA CYS A 367 24.69 -5.88 1.95
C CYS A 367 24.35 -5.68 3.44
N VAL A 368 25.05 -6.37 4.35
CA VAL A 368 24.89 -6.21 5.81
C VAL A 368 25.13 -4.78 6.23
N ASP A 369 26.20 -4.16 5.74
CA ASP A 369 26.56 -2.78 6.10
C ASP A 369 25.47 -1.78 5.68
N ARG A 370 24.94 -1.92 4.47
CA ARG A 370 23.86 -1.08 3.93
C ARG A 370 22.56 -1.25 4.71
N LEU A 371 22.12 -2.50 4.92
CA LEU A 371 20.85 -2.78 5.60
C LEU A 371 20.86 -2.36 7.08
N ARG A 372 21.99 -2.52 7.78
CA ARG A 372 22.12 -2.02 9.16
C ARG A 372 21.99 -0.50 9.25
N GLY A 373 22.39 0.24 8.20
CA GLY A 373 22.25 1.69 8.13
C GLY A 373 20.82 2.16 7.99
N ILE A 374 19.96 1.36 7.36
CA ILE A 374 18.58 1.78 7.02
C ILE A 374 17.47 1.12 7.87
N ARG A 375 17.71 -0.04 8.47
CA ARG A 375 16.63 -0.84 9.12
C ARG A 375 15.80 -0.08 10.15
N ASN A 376 16.42 0.84 10.91
CA ASN A 376 15.76 1.59 11.99
C ASN A 376 14.98 2.82 11.48
N GLN A 377 15.06 3.12 10.19
CA GLN A 377 14.35 4.23 9.55
C GLN A 377 13.61 3.77 8.26
N ALA A 378 13.51 2.47 8.05
CA ALA A 378 12.89 1.90 6.85
C ALA A 378 11.43 2.36 6.65
N GLN A 379 10.71 2.66 7.74
CA GLN A 379 9.35 3.19 7.66
C GLN A 379 9.25 4.49 6.84
N LEU A 380 10.34 5.28 6.71
CA LEU A 380 10.30 6.55 5.98
C LEU A 380 9.91 6.42 4.50
N PHE A 381 10.11 5.26 3.88
CA PHE A 381 9.69 5.06 2.50
C PHE A 381 8.37 4.27 2.37
N GLY A 382 7.60 4.15 3.46
CA GLY A 382 6.29 3.51 3.48
C GLY A 382 6.33 1.99 3.67
N GLY A 383 5.23 1.35 3.29
CA GLY A 383 5.00 -0.08 3.46
C GLY A 383 4.52 -0.46 4.87
N SER A 384 3.94 -1.65 5.00
CA SER A 384 3.53 -2.23 6.27
C SER A 384 4.69 -2.90 7.02
N HIS A 385 4.47 -3.27 8.28
CA HIS A 385 5.40 -4.12 9.02
C HIS A 385 5.74 -5.42 8.27
N ALA A 386 4.73 -6.07 7.69
CA ALA A 386 4.89 -7.29 6.90
C ALA A 386 5.79 -7.07 5.67
N GLN A 387 5.63 -5.95 4.97
CA GLN A 387 6.45 -5.62 3.81
C GLN A 387 7.89 -5.24 4.19
N ARG A 388 8.07 -4.38 5.22
CA ARG A 388 9.39 -3.94 5.68
C ARG A 388 10.22 -5.04 6.34
N ASP A 389 9.58 -6.08 6.87
CA ASP A 389 10.23 -7.24 7.46
C ASP A 389 11.22 -7.94 6.49
N LEU A 390 11.03 -7.75 5.19
CA LEU A 390 11.95 -8.22 4.16
C LEU A 390 13.39 -7.70 4.35
N ILE A 391 13.55 -6.48 4.88
CA ILE A 391 14.85 -5.87 5.18
C ILE A 391 15.58 -6.67 6.26
N ASP A 392 14.87 -7.00 7.35
CA ASP A 392 15.45 -7.79 8.44
C ASP A 392 15.73 -9.25 8.03
N GLN A 393 14.84 -9.87 7.25
CA GLN A 393 15.07 -11.21 6.71
C GLN A 393 16.31 -11.24 5.81
N THR A 394 16.45 -10.27 4.90
CA THR A 394 17.61 -10.14 4.02
C THR A 394 18.89 -9.93 4.83
N LEU A 395 18.85 -9.05 5.85
CA LEU A 395 19.99 -8.78 6.71
C LEU A 395 20.47 -10.03 7.46
N ILE A 396 19.55 -10.85 7.97
CA ILE A 396 19.89 -12.10 8.68
C ILE A 396 20.60 -13.07 7.71
N VAL A 397 20.02 -13.29 6.53
CA VAL A 397 20.59 -14.20 5.54
C VAL A 397 21.94 -13.68 5.01
N ALA A 398 22.06 -12.38 4.75
CA ALA A 398 23.32 -11.75 4.35
C ALA A 398 24.39 -11.93 5.43
N ALA A 399 24.06 -11.69 6.71
CA ALA A 399 24.99 -11.87 7.81
C ALA A 399 25.47 -13.34 7.95
N GLN A 400 24.58 -14.32 7.74
CA GLN A 400 24.94 -15.75 7.72
C GLN A 400 25.93 -16.04 6.58
N ARG A 401 25.62 -15.58 5.36
CA ARG A 401 26.44 -15.81 4.17
C ARG A 401 27.77 -15.07 4.20
N ALA A 402 27.81 -13.89 4.87
CA ALA A 402 29.05 -13.14 5.12
C ALA A 402 29.93 -13.73 6.25
N GLY A 403 29.54 -14.85 6.86
CA GLY A 403 30.27 -15.44 7.98
C GLY A 403 30.10 -14.70 9.32
N GLN A 404 29.25 -13.68 9.41
CA GLN A 404 29.00 -12.87 10.61
C GLN A 404 28.01 -13.57 11.55
N GLN A 405 28.34 -14.80 11.97
CA GLN A 405 27.45 -15.70 12.72
C GLN A 405 26.96 -15.11 14.06
N GLY A 406 27.80 -14.29 14.72
CA GLY A 406 27.43 -13.59 15.95
C GLY A 406 26.28 -12.60 15.73
N LEU A 407 26.36 -11.80 14.68
CA LEU A 407 25.32 -10.86 14.29
C LEU A 407 24.05 -11.58 13.88
N ALA A 408 24.16 -12.57 13.00
CA ALA A 408 22.99 -13.34 12.54
C ALA A 408 22.19 -13.93 13.71
N ARG A 409 22.87 -14.59 14.68
CA ARG A 409 22.22 -15.11 15.89
C ARG A 409 21.61 -14.03 16.78
N ALA A 410 22.21 -12.85 16.86
CA ALA A 410 21.66 -11.74 17.64
C ALA A 410 20.38 -11.21 17.02
N LEU A 411 20.36 -11.01 15.69
CA LEU A 411 19.18 -10.57 14.93
C LEU A 411 18.04 -11.60 14.96
N GLN A 412 18.35 -12.89 14.87
CA GLN A 412 17.35 -13.95 15.00
C GLN A 412 16.69 -13.96 16.37
N ARG A 413 17.49 -13.80 17.46
CA ARG A 413 16.94 -13.70 18.82
C ARG A 413 16.06 -12.47 19.01
N GLU A 414 16.49 -11.31 18.51
CA GLU A 414 15.70 -10.07 18.52
C GLU A 414 14.33 -10.30 17.84
N ARG A 415 14.33 -10.87 16.63
CA ARG A 415 13.12 -11.21 15.88
C ARG A 415 12.21 -12.19 16.63
N GLN A 416 12.78 -13.22 17.24
CA GLN A 416 12.02 -14.20 18.03
C GLN A 416 11.36 -13.55 19.25
N MET A 417 12.09 -12.73 20.00
CA MET A 417 11.54 -12.00 21.15
C MET A 417 10.38 -11.08 20.76
N LEU A 418 10.51 -10.36 19.66
CA LEU A 418 9.43 -9.51 19.13
C LEU A 418 8.21 -10.34 18.74
N ALA A 419 8.39 -11.48 18.09
CA ALA A 419 7.30 -12.38 17.72
C ALA A 419 6.57 -12.94 18.95
N GLU A 420 7.31 -13.31 20.00
CA GLU A 420 6.74 -13.76 21.28
C GLU A 420 5.93 -12.66 21.98
N GLN A 421 6.43 -11.42 21.98
CA GLN A 421 5.71 -10.28 22.54
C GLN A 421 4.39 -10.00 21.80
N ARG A 422 4.40 -10.05 20.46
CA ARG A 422 3.19 -9.86 19.63
C ARG A 422 2.12 -10.91 19.87
N ARG A 423 2.50 -12.15 20.18
CA ARG A 423 1.55 -13.23 20.53
C ARG A 423 0.85 -13.01 21.86
N MET A 424 1.44 -12.24 22.77
CA MET A 424 0.87 -11.95 24.08
C MET A 424 -0.09 -10.75 24.10
N GLN A 425 -0.11 -9.97 23.05
CA GLN A 425 -0.99 -8.81 22.83
C GLN A 425 -2.27 -9.20 22.09
#